data_42434b61b0d30b0b30b8e613961e9277
#
_entry.id   42434b61b0d30b0b30b8e613961e9277
#
_cell.length_a   1.000
_cell.length_b   1.000
_cell.length_c   1.000
_cell.angle_alpha   90.00
_cell.angle_beta   90.00
_cell.angle_gamma   90.00
#
_symmetry.space_group_name_H-M   'P 1'
#
loop_
_entity.id
_entity.type
_entity.pdbx_description
1 polymer ?
#
loop_
_entity_poly.entity_id
_entity_poly.type
_entity_poly.pdbx_seq_one_letter_code
_entity_poly.pdbx_strand_id
1 'polypeptide(L)'
;MGRQASAIRTPIHLGPTDGSAEPVLLLHPFLMSQTVWEVVAQQLADTGRYEVFAPTMASHNGGPRAGTWFLSSQVLADHVERQMDELGWDTAHIVGNSLGGWVAFELERRGRARSVTGIAPAGGWTRWSPAKFEVIAKFILGIPLLVFAWLLGPRVLRVPFSRPLATYAISASPDGVSERELSTIIDDVAHCPAYFQLLLKALLMPGLEELAENAVPAHLVICTKDRIVPSPRFSKHFREHLPDDHLFTVLENVGHVPMFEAPGRVTEVITQFIDECVSSARQVEPPATA
;
A
#
# COMPACT_ATOMS: atom_id res chain seq x y z
N MET A 1 -30.24 2.20 15.22
CA MET A 1 -30.00 3.13 14.10
C MET A 1 -29.04 2.43 13.16
N GLY A 2 -29.53 1.90 12.05
CA GLY A 2 -28.69 1.26 11.03
C GLY A 2 -27.83 2.33 10.35
N ARG A 3 -26.51 2.29 10.57
CA ARG A 3 -25.57 3.10 9.80
C ARG A 3 -25.61 2.60 8.36
N GLN A 4 -25.88 3.51 7.42
CA GLN A 4 -25.71 3.23 6.00
C GLN A 4 -24.26 2.78 5.78
N ALA A 5 -24.07 1.67 5.05
CA ALA A 5 -22.77 1.30 4.54
C ALA A 5 -22.19 2.52 3.79
N SER A 6 -20.93 2.83 4.06
CA SER A 6 -20.24 3.91 3.35
C SER A 6 -20.37 3.68 1.84
N ALA A 7 -20.70 4.72 1.09
CA ALA A 7 -20.77 4.61 -0.36
C ALA A 7 -19.39 4.21 -0.92
N ILE A 8 -19.38 3.38 -1.95
CA ILE A 8 -18.15 3.02 -2.66
C ILE A 8 -17.55 4.31 -3.24
N ARG A 9 -16.28 4.57 -2.94
CA ARG A 9 -15.55 5.71 -3.51
C ARG A 9 -15.14 5.39 -4.94
N THR A 10 -15.28 6.36 -5.82
CA THR A 10 -14.70 6.29 -7.16
C THR A 10 -13.17 6.18 -7.02
N PRO A 11 -12.52 5.19 -7.61
CA PRO A 11 -11.07 5.09 -7.60
C PRO A 11 -10.40 6.35 -8.18
N ILE A 12 -9.19 6.65 -7.71
CA ILE A 12 -8.35 7.65 -8.39
C ILE A 12 -7.93 7.02 -9.72
N HIS A 13 -8.23 7.70 -10.83
CA HIS A 13 -7.81 7.30 -12.17
C HIS A 13 -7.41 8.56 -12.92
N LEU A 14 -6.11 8.74 -13.17
CA LEU A 14 -5.50 9.96 -13.67
C LEU A 14 -4.50 9.66 -14.78
N GLY A 15 -4.24 10.64 -15.63
CA GLY A 15 -3.29 10.55 -16.74
C GLY A 15 -3.96 10.11 -18.05
N PRO A 16 -3.17 9.89 -19.12
CA PRO A 16 -3.67 9.43 -20.40
C PRO A 16 -4.24 8.01 -20.32
N THR A 17 -5.44 7.80 -20.87
CA THR A 17 -6.15 6.50 -20.87
C THR A 17 -6.28 5.91 -22.28
N ASP A 18 -5.48 6.39 -23.23
CA ASP A 18 -5.49 5.96 -24.64
C ASP A 18 -4.47 4.85 -24.95
N GLY A 19 -3.84 4.29 -23.90
CA GLY A 19 -2.82 3.26 -24.04
C GLY A 19 -1.42 3.80 -24.37
N SER A 20 -1.23 5.12 -24.44
CA SER A 20 0.07 5.73 -24.71
C SER A 20 0.98 5.84 -23.48
N ALA A 21 0.41 5.73 -22.29
CA ALA A 21 1.09 5.86 -21.00
C ALA A 21 1.38 4.51 -20.34
N GLU A 22 2.39 4.46 -19.47
CA GLU A 22 2.69 3.27 -18.66
C GLU A 22 1.66 3.12 -17.54
N PRO A 23 1.02 1.95 -17.40
CA PRO A 23 0.03 1.71 -16.35
C PRO A 23 0.71 1.56 -14.98
N VAL A 24 0.27 2.36 -14.02
CA VAL A 24 0.76 2.36 -12.62
C VAL A 24 -0.38 2.15 -11.65
N LEU A 25 -0.31 1.04 -10.90
CA LEU A 25 -1.27 0.68 -9.86
C LEU A 25 -0.72 1.04 -8.48
N LEU A 26 -1.48 1.81 -7.69
CA LEU A 26 -1.10 2.25 -6.35
C LEU A 26 -2.00 1.62 -5.28
N LEU A 27 -1.43 0.82 -4.37
CA LEU A 27 -2.15 0.08 -3.35
C LEU A 27 -1.88 0.64 -1.94
N HIS A 28 -2.95 1.02 -1.25
CA HIS A 28 -2.90 1.70 0.04
C HIS A 28 -2.59 0.76 1.23
N PRO A 29 -2.10 1.28 2.38
CA PRO A 29 -1.85 0.49 3.57
C PRO A 29 -3.15 0.07 4.27
N PHE A 30 -3.03 -0.86 5.21
CA PHE A 30 -4.13 -1.32 6.05
C PHE A 30 -4.83 -0.18 6.79
N LEU A 31 -6.15 -0.26 6.96
CA LEU A 31 -7.04 0.70 7.61
C LEU A 31 -7.27 2.03 6.88
N MET A 32 -6.60 2.27 5.77
CA MET A 32 -6.71 3.49 4.99
C MET A 32 -7.44 3.23 3.67
N SER A 33 -7.42 4.20 2.80
CA SER A 33 -8.05 4.16 1.47
C SER A 33 -7.12 4.76 0.41
N GLN A 34 -7.59 4.80 -0.83
CA GLN A 34 -6.90 5.44 -1.95
C GLN A 34 -6.42 6.88 -1.67
N THR A 35 -7.03 7.57 -0.70
CA THR A 35 -6.71 8.98 -0.40
C THR A 35 -5.27 9.20 0.03
N VAL A 36 -4.59 8.18 0.53
CA VAL A 36 -3.15 8.28 0.86
C VAL A 36 -2.29 8.56 -0.37
N TRP A 37 -2.80 8.24 -1.55
CA TRP A 37 -2.10 8.38 -2.82
C TRP A 37 -2.44 9.66 -3.58
N GLU A 38 -3.39 10.49 -3.11
CA GLU A 38 -3.89 11.66 -3.86
C GLU A 38 -2.76 12.53 -4.43
N VAL A 39 -1.78 12.91 -3.60
CA VAL A 39 -0.68 13.80 -4.04
C VAL A 39 0.29 13.07 -4.97
N VAL A 40 0.69 11.86 -4.63
CA VAL A 40 1.63 11.06 -5.45
C VAL A 40 1.00 10.71 -6.79
N ALA A 41 -0.27 10.29 -6.82
CA ALA A 41 -0.99 9.98 -8.04
C ALA A 41 -1.07 11.19 -8.98
N GLN A 42 -1.36 12.38 -8.43
CA GLN A 42 -1.38 13.62 -9.20
C GLN A 42 0.00 13.96 -9.76
N GLN A 43 1.06 13.88 -8.94
CA GLN A 43 2.43 14.14 -9.38
C GLN A 43 2.90 13.17 -10.49
N LEU A 44 2.52 11.89 -10.40
CA LEU A 44 2.80 10.91 -11.46
C LEU A 44 2.05 11.25 -12.74
N ALA A 45 0.74 11.51 -12.64
CA ALA A 45 -0.11 11.86 -13.79
C ALA A 45 0.33 13.15 -14.50
N ASP A 46 0.77 14.16 -13.75
CA ASP A 46 1.23 15.46 -14.27
C ASP A 46 2.46 15.31 -15.18
N THR A 47 3.19 14.19 -15.08
CA THR A 47 4.28 13.91 -16.02
C THR A 47 3.80 13.59 -17.43
N GLY A 48 2.53 13.22 -17.61
CA GLY A 48 1.96 12.75 -18.88
C GLY A 48 2.46 11.37 -19.32
N ARG A 49 3.31 10.70 -18.54
CA ARG A 49 3.95 9.41 -18.88
C ARG A 49 3.20 8.20 -18.31
N TYR A 50 2.39 8.40 -17.28
CA TYR A 50 1.75 7.34 -16.53
C TYR A 50 0.24 7.46 -16.55
N GLU A 51 -0.43 6.33 -16.77
CA GLU A 51 -1.84 6.13 -16.45
C GLU A 51 -1.90 5.55 -15.03
N VAL A 52 -2.39 6.33 -14.07
CA VAL A 52 -2.34 6.01 -12.64
C VAL A 52 -3.71 5.58 -12.14
N PHE A 53 -3.76 4.41 -11.54
CA PHE A 53 -4.97 3.89 -10.90
C PHE A 53 -4.70 3.56 -9.43
N ALA A 54 -5.50 4.14 -8.53
CA ALA A 54 -5.43 3.85 -7.10
C ALA A 54 -6.84 3.54 -6.57
N PRO A 55 -7.18 2.26 -6.40
CA PRO A 55 -8.46 1.85 -5.84
C PRO A 55 -8.43 1.84 -4.31
N THR A 56 -9.60 1.94 -3.68
CA THR A 56 -9.76 1.48 -2.30
C THR A 56 -10.00 -0.02 -2.30
N MET A 57 -9.10 -0.77 -1.65
CA MET A 57 -9.16 -2.22 -1.60
C MET A 57 -10.42 -2.73 -0.88
N ALA A 58 -10.83 -3.94 -1.21
CA ALA A 58 -12.04 -4.56 -0.68
C ALA A 58 -12.07 -4.58 0.85
N SER A 59 -13.25 -4.38 1.42
CA SER A 59 -13.54 -4.30 2.86
C SER A 59 -12.85 -3.17 3.61
N HIS A 60 -12.20 -2.23 2.93
CA HIS A 60 -11.79 -0.95 3.50
C HIS A 60 -12.88 0.10 3.32
N ASN A 61 -12.83 1.20 4.10
CA ASN A 61 -13.85 2.25 4.04
C ASN A 61 -13.91 2.91 2.66
N GLY A 62 -15.04 2.81 1.98
CA GLY A 62 -15.21 3.26 0.60
C GLY A 62 -14.76 2.26 -0.47
N GLY A 63 -14.27 1.09 -0.09
CA GLY A 63 -13.99 0.00 -1.03
C GLY A 63 -15.17 -0.95 -1.23
N PRO A 64 -15.09 -1.85 -2.22
CA PRO A 64 -16.11 -2.87 -2.46
C PRO A 64 -16.18 -3.87 -1.30
N ARG A 65 -17.28 -4.59 -1.19
CA ARG A 65 -17.36 -5.70 -0.23
C ARG A 65 -16.53 -6.89 -0.71
N ALA A 66 -15.77 -7.51 0.17
CA ALA A 66 -14.97 -8.68 -0.18
C ALA A 66 -15.80 -9.95 -0.50
N GLY A 67 -17.09 -9.97 -0.15
CA GLY A 67 -17.94 -11.15 -0.36
C GLY A 67 -17.63 -12.34 0.55
N THR A 68 -16.64 -12.22 1.43
CA THR A 68 -16.22 -13.25 2.39
C THR A 68 -15.90 -12.64 3.75
N TRP A 69 -16.04 -13.46 4.82
CA TRP A 69 -15.57 -13.10 6.16
C TRP A 69 -14.07 -13.37 6.35
N PHE A 70 -13.47 -14.19 5.51
CA PHE A 70 -12.07 -14.56 5.58
C PHE A 70 -11.24 -13.73 4.60
N LEU A 71 -11.02 -12.47 4.93
CA LEU A 71 -10.19 -11.58 4.13
C LEU A 71 -8.72 -12.03 4.21
N SER A 72 -8.08 -12.12 3.06
CA SER A 72 -6.66 -12.43 2.91
C SER A 72 -6.03 -11.57 1.82
N SER A 73 -4.69 -11.58 1.71
CA SER A 73 -3.99 -10.91 0.61
C SER A 73 -4.46 -11.42 -0.75
N GLN A 74 -4.73 -12.73 -0.87
CA GLN A 74 -5.26 -13.32 -2.11
C GLN A 74 -6.65 -12.77 -2.48
N VAL A 75 -7.57 -12.68 -1.49
CA VAL A 75 -8.90 -12.10 -1.73
C VAL A 75 -8.81 -10.62 -2.12
N LEU A 76 -7.88 -9.87 -1.50
CA LEU A 76 -7.63 -8.48 -1.90
C LEU A 76 -7.07 -8.41 -3.33
N ALA A 77 -6.10 -9.27 -3.66
CA ALA A 77 -5.56 -9.36 -5.00
C ALA A 77 -6.63 -9.75 -6.04
N ASP A 78 -7.52 -10.71 -5.75
CA ASP A 78 -8.66 -11.07 -6.64
C ASP A 78 -9.54 -9.86 -7.00
N HIS A 79 -9.75 -8.95 -6.03
CA HIS A 79 -10.54 -7.74 -6.26
C HIS A 79 -9.78 -6.70 -7.09
N VAL A 80 -8.50 -6.53 -6.84
CA VAL A 80 -7.64 -5.60 -7.59
C VAL A 80 -7.45 -6.10 -9.02
N GLU A 81 -7.22 -7.40 -9.20
CA GLU A 81 -7.04 -8.03 -10.50
C GLU A 81 -8.25 -7.84 -11.41
N ARG A 82 -9.48 -8.01 -10.89
CA ARG A 82 -10.71 -7.69 -11.66
C ARG A 82 -10.77 -6.22 -12.08
N GLN A 83 -10.31 -5.28 -11.23
CA GLN A 83 -10.27 -3.87 -11.59
C GLN A 83 -9.23 -3.59 -12.67
N MET A 84 -8.08 -4.29 -12.67
CA MET A 84 -7.13 -4.25 -13.78
C MET A 84 -7.75 -4.78 -15.08
N ASP A 85 -8.49 -5.89 -15.01
CA ASP A 85 -9.21 -6.44 -16.17
C ASP A 85 -10.26 -5.47 -16.72
N GLU A 86 -11.00 -4.77 -15.83
CA GLU A 86 -11.98 -3.74 -16.23
C GLU A 86 -11.32 -2.54 -16.93
N LEU A 87 -10.04 -2.25 -16.62
CA LEU A 87 -9.24 -1.22 -17.29
C LEU A 87 -8.57 -1.72 -18.59
N GLY A 88 -8.61 -3.03 -18.86
CA GLY A 88 -7.89 -3.65 -19.97
C GLY A 88 -6.39 -3.79 -19.70
N TRP A 89 -5.98 -3.79 -18.45
CA TRP A 89 -4.58 -3.91 -18.05
C TRP A 89 -4.21 -5.37 -17.79
N ASP A 90 -3.49 -6.01 -18.71
CA ASP A 90 -2.91 -7.33 -18.47
C ASP A 90 -1.85 -7.26 -17.37
N THR A 91 -1.00 -6.24 -17.42
CA THR A 91 0.06 -5.99 -16.44
C THR A 91 0.22 -4.50 -16.17
N ALA A 92 0.76 -4.15 -14.98
CA ALA A 92 1.06 -2.79 -14.58
C ALA A 92 2.35 -2.71 -13.76
N HIS A 93 2.93 -1.52 -13.61
CA HIS A 93 3.89 -1.23 -12.55
C HIS A 93 3.11 -1.12 -11.24
N ILE A 94 3.35 -2.03 -10.29
CA ILE A 94 2.55 -2.11 -9.05
C ILE A 94 3.35 -1.55 -7.88
N VAL A 95 2.80 -0.53 -7.24
CA VAL A 95 3.38 0.13 -6.05
C VAL A 95 2.45 -0.07 -4.88
N GLY A 96 2.96 -0.61 -3.78
CA GLY A 96 2.15 -0.84 -2.59
C GLY A 96 2.84 -0.43 -1.30
N ASN A 97 2.10 0.22 -0.40
CA ASN A 97 2.57 0.51 0.95
C ASN A 97 1.98 -0.49 1.95
N SER A 98 2.82 -1.04 2.82
CA SER A 98 2.40 -1.93 3.91
C SER A 98 1.59 -3.14 3.42
N LEU A 99 0.29 -3.23 3.77
CA LEU A 99 -0.62 -4.26 3.24
C LEU A 99 -0.71 -4.19 1.72
N GLY A 100 -0.75 -2.98 1.14
CA GLY A 100 -0.71 -2.80 -0.31
C GLY A 100 0.55 -3.37 -0.94
N GLY A 101 1.70 -3.30 -0.25
CA GLY A 101 2.94 -3.95 -0.65
C GLY A 101 2.82 -5.48 -0.65
N TRP A 102 2.16 -6.05 0.36
CA TRP A 102 1.88 -7.49 0.37
C TRP A 102 1.01 -7.92 -0.82
N VAL A 103 -0.06 -7.15 -1.10
CA VAL A 103 -0.94 -7.41 -2.25
C VAL A 103 -0.20 -7.21 -3.57
N ALA A 104 0.74 -6.25 -3.65
CA ALA A 104 1.56 -6.03 -4.84
C ALA A 104 2.42 -7.25 -5.18
N PHE A 105 3.08 -7.86 -4.20
CA PHE A 105 3.83 -9.12 -4.40
C PHE A 105 2.92 -10.31 -4.71
N GLU A 106 1.70 -10.35 -4.17
CA GLU A 106 0.73 -11.38 -4.55
C GLU A 106 0.28 -11.24 -6.02
N LEU A 107 0.09 -10.02 -6.51
CA LEU A 107 -0.21 -9.75 -7.93
C LEU A 107 0.98 -10.06 -8.84
N GLU A 108 2.20 -9.78 -8.39
CA GLU A 108 3.42 -10.16 -9.09
C GLU A 108 3.48 -11.68 -9.30
N ARG A 109 3.28 -12.46 -8.26
CA ARG A 109 3.24 -13.93 -8.32
C ARG A 109 2.17 -14.48 -9.29
N ARG A 110 1.13 -13.69 -9.57
CA ARG A 110 0.09 -14.01 -10.55
C ARG A 110 0.43 -13.54 -11.97
N GLY A 111 1.61 -12.97 -12.18
CA GLY A 111 2.04 -12.45 -13.47
C GLY A 111 1.36 -11.14 -13.90
N ARG A 112 0.79 -10.38 -12.94
CA ARG A 112 0.10 -9.12 -13.21
C ARG A 112 1.00 -7.89 -13.10
N ALA A 113 2.28 -8.07 -12.76
CA ALA A 113 3.23 -6.97 -12.59
C ALA A 113 4.23 -6.87 -13.75
N ARG A 114 4.54 -5.65 -14.19
CA ARG A 114 5.72 -5.29 -15.00
C ARG A 114 6.93 -5.04 -14.11
N SER A 115 6.70 -4.46 -12.95
CA SER A 115 7.64 -4.32 -11.84
C SER A 115 6.86 -4.18 -10.54
N VAL A 116 7.50 -4.43 -9.40
CA VAL A 116 6.88 -4.30 -8.09
C VAL A 116 7.70 -3.38 -7.17
N THR A 117 7.05 -2.39 -6.55
CA THR A 117 7.64 -1.53 -5.53
C THR A 117 6.91 -1.73 -4.21
N GLY A 118 7.60 -2.29 -3.22
CA GLY A 118 7.11 -2.42 -1.85
C GLY A 118 7.62 -1.30 -0.96
N ILE A 119 6.78 -0.37 -0.54
CA ILE A 119 7.11 0.69 0.41
C ILE A 119 6.73 0.23 1.81
N ALA A 120 7.72 0.01 2.67
CA ALA A 120 7.51 -0.56 4.01
C ALA A 120 6.51 -1.76 3.99
N PRO A 121 6.71 -2.76 3.10
CA PRO A 121 5.71 -3.79 2.85
C PRO A 121 5.48 -4.66 4.08
N ALA A 122 4.22 -5.05 4.31
CA ALA A 122 3.87 -6.09 5.27
C ALA A 122 4.11 -7.49 4.67
N GLY A 123 4.07 -8.52 5.52
CA GLY A 123 4.22 -9.91 5.05
C GLY A 123 5.64 -10.45 5.10
N GLY A 124 6.66 -9.61 5.37
CA GLY A 124 8.05 -10.01 5.49
C GLY A 124 8.36 -10.84 6.74
N TRP A 125 7.66 -11.96 6.91
CA TRP A 125 7.81 -12.87 8.05
C TRP A 125 7.37 -14.29 7.70
N THR A 126 7.92 -15.26 8.40
CA THR A 126 7.43 -16.64 8.36
C THR A 126 6.23 -16.84 9.29
N ARG A 127 5.53 -17.96 9.15
CA ARG A 127 4.29 -18.28 9.89
C ARG A 127 4.41 -18.09 11.42
N TRP A 128 5.54 -18.42 12.00
CA TRP A 128 5.78 -18.38 13.45
C TRP A 128 6.78 -17.30 13.88
N SER A 129 7.06 -16.35 13.01
CA SER A 129 7.99 -15.27 13.30
C SER A 129 7.52 -14.37 14.45
N PRO A 130 8.40 -14.03 15.42
CA PRO A 130 8.09 -13.03 16.44
C PRO A 130 7.67 -11.67 15.84
N ALA A 131 8.19 -11.29 14.68
CA ALA A 131 7.83 -10.07 13.97
C ALA A 131 6.34 -10.04 13.62
N LYS A 132 5.78 -11.17 13.15
CA LYS A 132 4.35 -11.31 12.88
C LYS A 132 3.49 -11.04 14.12
N PHE A 133 3.83 -11.67 15.25
CA PHE A 133 3.10 -11.49 16.50
C PHE A 133 3.23 -10.07 17.07
N GLU A 134 4.38 -9.42 16.85
CA GLU A 134 4.57 -8.02 17.22
C GLU A 134 3.60 -7.10 16.45
N VAL A 135 3.47 -7.26 15.13
CA VAL A 135 2.52 -6.48 14.33
C VAL A 135 1.09 -6.72 14.79
N ILE A 136 0.70 -7.99 14.99
CA ILE A 136 -0.64 -8.34 15.47
C ILE A 136 -0.90 -7.68 16.84
N ALA A 137 0.07 -7.74 17.76
CA ALA A 137 -0.06 -7.11 19.09
C ALA A 137 -0.22 -5.59 18.99
N LYS A 138 0.51 -4.90 18.08
CA LYS A 138 0.34 -3.46 17.86
C LYS A 138 -1.09 -3.12 17.43
N PHE A 139 -1.70 -3.91 16.54
CA PHE A 139 -3.09 -3.71 16.13
C PHE A 139 -4.06 -4.04 17.27
N ILE A 140 -3.86 -5.10 18.04
CA ILE A 140 -4.71 -5.40 19.20
C ILE A 140 -4.66 -4.26 20.23
N LEU A 141 -3.48 -3.76 20.54
CA LEU A 141 -3.28 -2.61 21.44
C LEU A 141 -3.89 -1.31 20.90
N GLY A 142 -4.07 -1.20 19.58
CA GLY A 142 -4.76 -0.10 18.92
C GLY A 142 -6.30 -0.13 19.02
N ILE A 143 -6.92 -1.24 19.48
CA ILE A 143 -8.39 -1.36 19.55
C ILE A 143 -9.06 -0.24 20.34
N PRO A 144 -8.56 0.20 21.52
CA PRO A 144 -9.16 1.34 22.21
C PRO A 144 -9.21 2.60 21.38
N LEU A 145 -8.15 2.90 20.60
CA LEU A 145 -8.10 4.06 19.71
C LEU A 145 -9.12 3.92 18.57
N LEU A 146 -9.28 2.71 18.03
CA LEU A 146 -10.31 2.41 17.04
C LEU A 146 -11.71 2.69 17.59
N VAL A 147 -12.00 2.29 18.84
CA VAL A 147 -13.29 2.55 19.49
C VAL A 147 -13.51 4.05 19.67
N PHE A 148 -12.49 4.81 20.09
CA PHE A 148 -12.58 6.27 20.18
C PHE A 148 -12.82 6.91 18.82
N ALA A 149 -12.10 6.49 17.78
CA ALA A 149 -12.33 6.95 16.40
C ALA A 149 -13.76 6.63 15.94
N TRP A 150 -14.26 5.46 16.24
CA TRP A 150 -15.62 5.03 15.89
C TRP A 150 -16.70 5.86 16.62
N LEU A 151 -16.51 6.19 17.90
CA LEU A 151 -17.47 6.95 18.72
C LEU A 151 -17.49 8.42 18.36
N LEU A 152 -16.32 9.04 18.17
CA LEU A 152 -16.14 10.48 18.04
C LEU A 152 -15.93 10.92 16.58
N GLY A 153 -15.49 10.00 15.71
CA GLY A 153 -15.07 10.33 14.35
C GLY A 153 -13.98 11.42 14.36
N PRO A 154 -13.95 12.32 13.36
CA PRO A 154 -12.97 13.41 13.31
C PRO A 154 -13.00 14.38 14.49
N ARG A 155 -14.09 14.37 15.29
CA ARG A 155 -14.17 15.18 16.53
C ARG A 155 -13.12 14.80 17.56
N VAL A 156 -12.54 13.60 17.47
CA VAL A 156 -11.43 13.16 18.32
C VAL A 156 -10.24 14.13 18.23
N LEU A 157 -10.05 14.82 17.10
CA LEU A 157 -8.98 15.81 16.90
C LEU A 157 -9.11 17.05 17.79
N ARG A 158 -10.27 17.27 18.40
CA ARG A 158 -10.49 18.35 19.38
C ARG A 158 -10.02 17.99 20.78
N VAL A 159 -9.72 16.69 21.01
CA VAL A 159 -9.20 16.23 22.28
C VAL A 159 -7.70 16.54 22.36
N PRO A 160 -7.19 17.17 23.43
CA PRO A 160 -5.77 17.41 23.60
C PRO A 160 -4.95 16.12 23.43
N PHE A 161 -3.78 16.22 22.81
CA PHE A 161 -2.87 15.11 22.52
C PHE A 161 -3.37 14.03 21.55
N SER A 162 -4.59 14.14 21.03
CA SER A 162 -5.12 13.17 20.06
C SER A 162 -4.34 13.15 18.74
N ARG A 163 -3.89 14.30 18.25
CA ARG A 163 -3.12 14.40 17.01
C ARG A 163 -1.79 13.64 17.09
N PRO A 164 -0.89 13.89 18.06
CA PRO A 164 0.33 13.10 18.22
C PRO A 164 0.06 11.59 18.33
N LEU A 165 -1.01 11.20 19.02
CA LEU A 165 -1.37 9.79 19.16
C LEU A 165 -1.85 9.17 17.86
N ALA A 166 -2.71 9.88 17.11
CA ALA A 166 -3.23 9.41 15.82
C ALA A 166 -2.14 9.31 14.75
N THR A 167 -1.15 10.22 14.77
CA THR A 167 -0.05 10.21 13.79
C THR A 167 1.12 9.32 14.21
N TYR A 168 1.22 8.93 15.48
CA TYR A 168 2.38 8.22 16.04
C TYR A 168 2.82 7.01 15.22
N ALA A 169 1.88 6.23 14.75
CA ALA A 169 2.17 4.98 14.02
C ALA A 169 2.51 5.22 12.54
N ILE A 170 1.98 6.28 11.94
CA ILE A 170 1.98 6.47 10.48
C ILE A 170 3.02 7.48 10.00
N SER A 171 3.42 8.43 10.87
CA SER A 171 4.26 9.58 10.54
C SER A 171 5.42 9.71 11.52
N ALA A 172 6.55 10.24 11.07
CA ALA A 172 7.69 10.56 11.92
C ALA A 172 7.40 11.77 12.82
N SER A 173 6.59 12.72 12.32
CA SER A 173 6.21 13.96 13.00
C SER A 173 4.68 14.13 13.02
N PRO A 174 4.09 14.65 14.13
CA PRO A 174 2.68 14.99 14.17
C PRO A 174 2.23 15.99 13.11
N ASP A 175 3.16 16.86 12.67
CA ASP A 175 2.89 17.88 11.65
C ASP A 175 3.04 17.38 10.21
N GLY A 176 3.56 16.17 10.03
CA GLY A 176 3.73 15.51 8.72
C GLY A 176 2.42 15.11 8.06
N VAL A 177 1.28 15.21 8.75
CA VAL A 177 -0.06 14.88 8.21
C VAL A 177 -0.97 16.08 8.41
N SER A 178 -1.60 16.58 7.36
CA SER A 178 -2.54 17.71 7.45
C SER A 178 -3.80 17.34 8.25
N GLU A 179 -4.53 18.35 8.76
CA GLU A 179 -5.78 18.10 9.49
C GLU A 179 -6.85 17.43 8.60
N ARG A 180 -6.91 17.78 7.32
CA ARG A 180 -7.81 17.16 6.34
C ARG A 180 -7.48 15.66 6.18
N GLU A 181 -6.23 15.34 5.94
CA GLU A 181 -5.77 13.95 5.79
C GLU A 181 -6.04 13.15 7.07
N LEU A 182 -5.71 13.71 8.22
CA LEU A 182 -5.93 13.05 9.50
C LEU A 182 -7.41 12.81 9.79
N SER A 183 -8.28 13.75 9.43
CA SER A 183 -9.74 13.59 9.51
C SER A 183 -10.22 12.43 8.64
N THR A 184 -9.69 12.31 7.41
CA THR A 184 -10.01 11.21 6.50
C THR A 184 -9.49 9.87 7.03
N ILE A 185 -8.25 9.83 7.54
CA ILE A 185 -7.67 8.63 8.14
C ILE A 185 -8.50 8.13 9.32
N ILE A 186 -8.94 9.04 10.21
CA ILE A 186 -9.79 8.69 11.35
C ILE A 186 -11.12 8.10 10.90
N ASP A 187 -11.73 8.66 9.87
CA ASP A 187 -12.96 8.12 9.29
C ASP A 187 -12.74 6.75 8.65
N ASP A 188 -11.66 6.60 7.89
CA ASP A 188 -11.28 5.33 7.26
C ASP A 188 -11.05 4.24 8.31
N VAL A 189 -10.27 4.53 9.34
CA VAL A 189 -9.98 3.60 10.46
C VAL A 189 -11.28 3.23 11.20
N ALA A 190 -12.12 4.21 11.49
CA ALA A 190 -13.38 4.01 12.23
C ALA A 190 -14.39 3.13 11.49
N HIS A 191 -14.34 3.10 10.17
CA HIS A 191 -15.31 2.42 9.31
C HIS A 191 -14.69 1.32 8.44
N CYS A 192 -13.56 0.72 8.86
CA CYS A 192 -12.85 -0.33 8.13
C CYS A 192 -13.29 -1.74 8.56
N PRO A 193 -14.18 -2.43 7.82
CA PRO A 193 -14.58 -3.81 8.15
C PRO A 193 -13.40 -4.78 8.08
N ALA A 194 -12.40 -4.51 7.23
CA ALA A 194 -11.20 -5.32 7.08
C ALA A 194 -10.41 -5.48 8.38
N TYR A 195 -10.58 -4.56 9.35
CA TYR A 195 -9.84 -4.60 10.61
C TYR A 195 -9.96 -5.97 11.30
N PHE A 196 -11.18 -6.37 11.63
CA PHE A 196 -11.41 -7.63 12.34
C PHE A 196 -11.21 -8.85 11.45
N GLN A 197 -11.56 -8.74 10.15
CA GLN A 197 -11.41 -9.82 9.19
C GLN A 197 -9.93 -10.20 8.98
N LEU A 198 -9.05 -9.21 8.77
CA LEU A 198 -7.61 -9.43 8.59
C LEU A 198 -6.92 -9.78 9.90
N LEU A 199 -7.29 -9.14 11.03
CA LEU A 199 -6.67 -9.43 12.31
C LEU A 199 -6.88 -10.89 12.74
N LEU A 200 -8.11 -11.40 12.57
CA LEU A 200 -8.42 -12.80 12.84
C LEU A 200 -7.64 -13.74 11.91
N LYS A 201 -7.58 -13.40 10.63
CA LYS A 201 -6.89 -14.21 9.63
C LYS A 201 -5.37 -14.11 9.74
N ALA A 202 -4.82 -12.97 10.16
CA ALA A 202 -3.38 -12.75 10.30
C ALA A 202 -2.69 -13.80 11.19
N LEU A 203 -3.39 -14.31 12.22
CA LEU A 203 -2.87 -15.41 13.06
C LEU A 203 -2.61 -16.69 12.26
N LEU A 204 -3.40 -16.94 11.23
CA LEU A 204 -3.39 -18.19 10.45
C LEU A 204 -2.58 -18.07 9.16
N MET A 205 -2.43 -16.85 8.62
CA MET A 205 -1.70 -16.62 7.36
C MET A 205 -0.19 -16.78 7.57
N PRO A 206 0.51 -17.49 6.68
CA PRO A 206 1.95 -17.33 6.54
C PRO A 206 2.28 -15.89 6.11
N GLY A 207 3.55 -15.53 6.02
CA GLY A 207 3.97 -14.32 5.33
C GLY A 207 4.14 -14.55 3.83
N LEU A 208 4.91 -13.70 3.21
CA LEU A 208 5.37 -13.86 1.83
C LEU A 208 6.56 -14.85 1.84
N GLU A 209 6.29 -16.12 1.58
CA GLU A 209 7.31 -17.19 1.61
C GLU A 209 7.98 -17.39 0.23
N GLU A 210 7.33 -16.98 -0.86
CA GLU A 210 7.72 -17.26 -2.25
C GLU A 210 8.38 -16.07 -2.97
N LEU A 211 9.10 -15.20 -2.22
CA LEU A 211 9.74 -14.00 -2.79
C LEU A 211 10.90 -14.33 -3.76
N ALA A 212 11.55 -15.48 -3.59
CA ALA A 212 12.65 -15.91 -4.47
C ALA A 212 12.19 -16.28 -5.89
N GLU A 213 10.88 -16.48 -6.08
CA GLU A 213 10.28 -16.78 -7.38
C GLU A 213 9.86 -15.50 -8.13
N ASN A 214 10.19 -14.32 -7.60
CA ASN A 214 9.87 -13.04 -8.21
C ASN A 214 10.45 -12.95 -9.62
N ALA A 215 9.58 -12.82 -10.62
CA ALA A 215 9.94 -12.89 -12.03
C ALA A 215 10.18 -11.52 -12.70
N VAL A 216 9.84 -10.43 -12.00
CA VAL A 216 9.96 -9.05 -12.52
C VAL A 216 10.86 -8.21 -11.62
N PRO A 217 11.40 -7.07 -12.11
CA PRO A 217 12.17 -6.16 -11.29
C PRO A 217 11.44 -5.77 -10.01
N ALA A 218 12.12 -5.87 -8.86
CA ALA A 218 11.58 -5.57 -7.55
C ALA A 218 12.32 -4.41 -6.89
N HIS A 219 11.58 -3.53 -6.22
CA HIS A 219 12.13 -2.42 -5.44
C HIS A 219 11.59 -2.47 -4.00
N LEU A 220 12.49 -2.62 -3.05
CA LEU A 220 12.19 -2.56 -1.63
C LEU A 220 12.54 -1.17 -1.08
N VAL A 221 11.54 -0.45 -0.60
CA VAL A 221 11.69 0.87 0.01
C VAL A 221 11.39 0.79 1.49
N ILE A 222 12.32 1.20 2.35
CA ILE A 222 12.13 1.25 3.81
C ILE A 222 12.13 2.68 4.33
N CYS A 223 11.46 2.90 5.46
CA CYS A 223 11.33 4.19 6.12
C CYS A 223 12.04 4.16 7.49
N THR A 224 12.97 5.09 7.76
CA THR A 224 13.81 5.00 8.97
C THR A 224 13.07 5.29 10.27
N LYS A 225 11.92 5.96 10.21
CA LYS A 225 11.06 6.25 11.38
C LYS A 225 9.79 5.41 11.42
N ASP A 226 9.77 4.30 10.67
CA ASP A 226 8.66 3.35 10.70
C ASP A 226 8.52 2.69 12.07
N ARG A 227 7.34 2.83 12.68
CA ARG A 227 7.01 2.23 13.99
C ARG A 227 6.07 1.03 13.89
N ILE A 228 5.54 0.75 12.70
CA ILE A 228 4.70 -0.43 12.43
C ILE A 228 5.57 -1.62 12.07
N VAL A 229 6.39 -1.47 11.02
CA VAL A 229 7.31 -2.51 10.51
C VAL A 229 8.76 -2.00 10.46
N PRO A 230 9.36 -1.71 11.63
CA PRO A 230 10.69 -1.09 11.70
C PRO A 230 11.78 -1.97 11.07
N SER A 231 12.62 -1.33 10.23
CA SER A 231 13.86 -1.93 9.73
C SER A 231 14.95 -1.92 10.84
N PRO A 232 15.90 -2.88 10.87
CA PRO A 232 16.10 -3.94 9.87
C PRO A 232 15.22 -5.18 10.09
N ARG A 233 14.50 -5.27 11.21
CA ARG A 233 13.81 -6.49 11.65
C ARG A 233 12.78 -7.00 10.65
N PHE A 234 11.96 -6.09 10.09
CA PHE A 234 10.90 -6.46 9.14
C PHE A 234 11.36 -6.45 7.69
N SER A 235 12.40 -5.70 7.35
CA SER A 235 12.98 -5.70 6.00
C SER A 235 13.92 -6.89 5.76
N LYS A 236 14.40 -7.55 6.82
CA LYS A 236 15.35 -8.67 6.73
C LYS A 236 14.83 -9.78 5.81
N HIS A 237 13.59 -10.22 6.02
CA HIS A 237 12.99 -11.30 5.22
C HIS A 237 12.95 -10.95 3.73
N PHE A 238 12.53 -9.74 3.37
CA PHE A 238 12.55 -9.29 1.97
C PHE A 238 13.96 -9.28 1.39
N ARG A 239 14.93 -8.74 2.11
CA ARG A 239 16.32 -8.65 1.67
C ARG A 239 17.01 -10.01 1.50
N GLU A 240 16.57 -11.02 2.24
CA GLU A 240 17.14 -12.38 2.19
C GLU A 240 16.46 -13.27 1.14
N HIS A 241 15.25 -12.91 0.68
CA HIS A 241 14.44 -13.77 -0.18
C HIS A 241 14.05 -13.13 -1.51
N LEU A 242 14.19 -11.82 -1.67
CA LEU A 242 14.09 -11.21 -3.00
C LEU A 242 15.31 -11.57 -3.85
N PRO A 243 15.21 -11.62 -5.19
CA PRO A 243 16.35 -11.79 -6.07
C PRO A 243 17.48 -10.80 -5.78
N ASP A 244 18.73 -11.19 -5.99
CA ASP A 244 19.91 -10.41 -5.64
C ASP A 244 20.00 -9.04 -6.35
N ASP A 245 19.32 -8.90 -7.48
CA ASP A 245 19.24 -7.68 -8.30
C ASP A 245 18.11 -6.72 -7.91
N HIS A 246 17.36 -7.02 -6.82
CA HIS A 246 16.34 -6.10 -6.34
C HIS A 246 16.94 -4.75 -5.92
N LEU A 247 16.25 -3.67 -6.29
CA LEU A 247 16.63 -2.34 -5.84
C LEU A 247 16.23 -2.14 -4.36
N PHE A 248 17.10 -1.49 -3.59
CA PHE A 248 16.86 -1.17 -2.18
C PHE A 248 17.06 0.30 -1.90
N THR A 249 16.02 0.98 -1.42
CA THR A 249 16.06 2.40 -1.09
C THR A 249 15.64 2.66 0.36
N VAL A 250 16.33 3.61 1.00
CA VAL A 250 16.04 4.07 2.36
C VAL A 250 15.48 5.48 2.32
N LEU A 251 14.24 5.66 2.74
CA LEU A 251 13.65 6.97 2.96
C LEU A 251 13.95 7.43 4.38
N GLU A 252 14.89 8.37 4.48
CA GLU A 252 15.32 8.91 5.76
C GLU A 252 14.31 9.87 6.37
N ASN A 253 14.12 9.79 7.69
CA ASN A 253 13.31 10.68 8.52
C ASN A 253 11.82 10.73 8.17
N VAL A 254 11.27 9.66 7.61
CA VAL A 254 9.84 9.50 7.34
C VAL A 254 9.27 8.28 8.07
N GLY A 255 7.98 8.33 8.39
CA GLY A 255 7.24 7.26 9.05
C GLY A 255 6.73 6.18 8.10
N HIS A 256 5.81 5.36 8.60
CA HIS A 256 5.27 4.19 7.89
C HIS A 256 4.52 4.53 6.59
N VAL A 257 3.89 5.71 6.52
CA VAL A 257 3.12 6.18 5.36
C VAL A 257 3.78 7.45 4.79
N PRO A 258 4.90 7.29 4.04
CA PRO A 258 5.72 8.42 3.60
C PRO A 258 5.02 9.33 2.60
N MET A 259 3.90 8.90 2.00
CA MET A 259 3.11 9.69 1.05
C MET A 259 2.59 11.00 1.66
N PHE A 260 2.37 11.04 2.97
CA PHE A 260 1.96 12.27 3.65
C PHE A 260 3.13 13.21 3.92
N GLU A 261 4.27 12.67 4.34
CA GLU A 261 5.41 13.48 4.82
C GLU A 261 6.36 13.90 3.69
N ALA A 262 6.49 13.08 2.67
CA ALA A 262 7.46 13.25 1.61
C ALA A 262 6.94 12.76 0.24
N PRO A 263 5.75 13.24 -0.22
CA PRO A 263 5.15 12.74 -1.47
C PRO A 263 6.07 12.90 -2.68
N GLY A 264 6.81 14.01 -2.77
CA GLY A 264 7.77 14.23 -3.86
C GLY A 264 8.89 13.19 -3.90
N ARG A 265 9.44 12.80 -2.72
CA ARG A 265 10.47 11.75 -2.64
C ARG A 265 9.90 10.38 -3.01
N VAL A 266 8.65 10.11 -2.62
CA VAL A 266 7.95 8.87 -2.99
C VAL A 266 7.75 8.83 -4.51
N THR A 267 7.29 9.92 -5.10
CA THR A 267 7.13 10.05 -6.56
C THR A 267 8.46 9.84 -7.29
N GLU A 268 9.53 10.47 -6.82
CA GLU A 268 10.87 10.31 -7.40
C GLU A 268 11.35 8.87 -7.38
N VAL A 269 11.23 8.20 -6.24
CA VAL A 269 11.61 6.78 -6.09
C VAL A 269 10.81 5.88 -7.04
N ILE A 270 9.52 6.13 -7.22
CA ILE A 270 8.67 5.37 -8.14
C ILE A 270 9.07 5.63 -9.59
N THR A 271 9.23 6.90 -9.97
CA THR A 271 9.54 7.27 -11.36
C THR A 271 10.90 6.76 -11.80
N GLN A 272 11.93 6.92 -10.97
CA GLN A 272 13.28 6.44 -11.28
C GLN A 272 13.29 4.93 -11.52
N PHE A 273 12.65 4.16 -10.65
CA PHE A 273 12.59 2.71 -10.81
C PHE A 273 11.82 2.27 -12.05
N ILE A 274 10.66 2.88 -12.34
CA ILE A 274 9.89 2.56 -13.55
C ILE A 274 10.72 2.90 -14.80
N ASP A 275 11.39 4.05 -14.82
CA ASP A 275 12.22 4.47 -15.95
C ASP A 275 13.40 3.50 -16.20
N GLU A 276 14.02 2.98 -15.16
CA GLU A 276 15.05 1.93 -15.25
C GLU A 276 14.46 0.64 -15.85
N CYS A 277 13.30 0.19 -15.39
CA CYS A 277 12.62 -1.00 -15.90
C CYS A 277 12.27 -0.86 -17.39
N VAL A 278 11.66 0.26 -17.80
CA VAL A 278 11.27 0.53 -19.18
C VAL A 278 12.50 0.62 -20.09
N SER A 279 13.59 1.26 -19.61
CA SER A 279 14.83 1.39 -20.38
C SER A 279 15.50 0.03 -20.59
N SER A 280 15.51 -0.83 -19.57
CA SER A 280 16.07 -2.18 -19.65
C SER A 280 15.27 -3.08 -20.59
N ALA A 281 13.94 -3.02 -20.54
CA ALA A 281 13.07 -3.79 -21.44
C ALA A 281 13.31 -3.43 -22.93
N ARG A 282 13.46 -2.14 -23.24
CA ARG A 282 13.75 -1.67 -24.62
C ARG A 282 15.11 -2.11 -25.16
N GLN A 283 16.09 -2.37 -24.29
CA GLN A 283 17.42 -2.86 -24.71
C GLN A 283 17.42 -4.37 -25.04
N VAL A 284 16.45 -5.12 -24.54
CA VAL A 284 16.34 -6.57 -24.77
C VAL A 284 15.53 -6.89 -26.04
N GLU A 285 14.67 -5.99 -26.51
CA GLU A 285 13.97 -6.16 -27.77
C GLU A 285 14.95 -5.99 -28.96
N PRO A 286 15.11 -7.01 -29.85
CA PRO A 286 15.95 -6.86 -31.04
C PRO A 286 15.35 -5.76 -31.96
N PRO A 287 16.19 -5.01 -32.70
CA PRO A 287 15.68 -3.99 -33.60
C PRO A 287 14.70 -4.64 -34.59
N ALA A 288 13.50 -4.06 -34.70
CA ALA A 288 12.51 -4.49 -35.68
C ALA A 288 13.17 -4.60 -37.03
N THR A 289 13.25 -5.78 -37.58
CA THR A 289 13.76 -6.03 -38.94
C THR A 289 12.83 -5.31 -39.90
N ALA A 290 13.37 -4.27 -40.54
CA ALA A 290 12.72 -3.48 -41.59
C ALA A 290 12.43 -4.33 -42.85
#